data_9d680f357c136b3712919235100fd34d
#
_entry.id   9d680f357c136b3712919235100fd34d
#
_cell.length_a   1.000
_cell.length_b   1.000
_cell.length_c   1.000
_cell.angle_alpha   90.00
_cell.angle_beta   90.00
_cell.angle_gamma   90.00
#
_symmetry.space_group_name_H-M   'P 1'
#
loop_
_entity.id
_entity.type
_entity.pdbx_description
1 polymer ?
#
loop_
_entity_poly.entity_id
_entity_poly.type
_entity_poly.pdbx_seq_one_letter_code
_entity_poly.pdbx_strand_id
1 'polypeptide(L)'
;VFSAGNGEVELYEMFIPTKWDGRRISDLMDGCNGIIVAALTRGGRAEMPSPGTILKNGDVLTVSATLEGVTALRGHLQEGMEA
;
A
#
# COMPACT_ATOMS: atom_id res chain seq x y z
N VAL A 1 -0.65 -11.16 9.58
CA VAL A 1 -0.34 -11.56 8.20
C VAL A 1 -1.08 -12.84 7.85
N PHE A 2 -1.67 -12.86 6.70
CA PHE A 2 -2.43 -14.00 6.23
C PHE A 2 -1.82 -14.50 4.92
N SER A 3 -1.44 -15.77 4.88
CA SER A 3 -0.69 -16.33 3.75
C SER A 3 -1.58 -17.20 2.88
N ALA A 4 -1.28 -17.21 1.59
CA ALA A 4 -1.91 -18.09 0.62
C ALA A 4 -0.80 -18.73 -0.21
N GLY A 5 -1.06 -19.96 -0.72
CA GLY A 5 -0.12 -20.62 -1.60
C GLY A 5 1.25 -20.86 -0.94
N ASN A 6 1.25 -21.40 0.26
CA ASN A 6 2.48 -21.68 0.98
C ASN A 6 3.34 -20.43 1.22
N GLY A 7 2.67 -19.29 1.41
CA GLY A 7 3.37 -18.06 1.70
C GLY A 7 3.86 -17.30 0.48
N GLU A 8 3.48 -17.74 -0.71
CA GLU A 8 3.88 -17.02 -1.92
C GLU A 8 3.20 -15.67 -2.02
N VAL A 9 1.98 -15.58 -1.51
CA VAL A 9 1.22 -14.33 -1.48
C VAL A 9 0.69 -14.15 -0.08
N GLU A 10 0.90 -12.96 0.46
CA GLU A 10 0.48 -12.66 1.83
C GLU A 10 -0.21 -11.31 1.88
N LEU A 11 -1.02 -11.12 2.92
CA LEU A 11 -1.63 -9.84 3.20
C LEU A 11 -0.74 -9.06 4.14
N TYR A 12 -0.51 -7.80 3.80
CA TYR A 12 0.31 -6.90 4.60
C TYR A 12 -0.47 -5.63 4.88
N GLU A 13 -0.21 -5.04 6.04
CA GLU A 13 -0.76 -3.74 6.39
C GLU A 13 0.38 -2.76 6.52
N MET A 14 0.20 -1.56 5.95
CA MET A 14 1.24 -0.54 5.96
C MET A 14 0.63 0.79 6.31
N PHE A 15 1.33 1.54 7.17
CA PHE A 15 0.92 2.89 7.51
C PHE A 15 1.42 3.86 6.46
N ILE A 16 0.56 4.78 6.07
CA ILE A 16 0.92 5.81 5.10
C ILE A 16 1.61 6.94 5.86
N PRO A 17 2.88 7.22 5.52
CA PRO A 17 3.62 8.28 6.22
C PRO A 17 3.26 9.65 5.68
N THR A 18 3.69 10.67 6.41
CA THR A 18 3.39 12.06 6.10
C THR A 18 3.81 12.43 4.68
N LYS A 19 4.94 11.91 4.22
CA LYS A 19 5.45 12.28 2.89
C LYS A 19 4.55 11.83 1.75
N TRP A 20 3.64 10.90 2.02
CA TRP A 20 2.68 10.44 1.00
C TRP A 20 1.29 11.05 1.19
N ASP A 21 1.12 11.89 2.18
CA ASP A 21 -0.16 12.57 2.40
C ASP A 21 -0.50 13.44 1.20
N GLY A 22 -1.73 13.28 0.69
CA GLY A 22 -2.17 14.06 -0.47
C GLY A 22 -1.81 13.45 -1.82
N ARG A 23 -1.11 12.33 -1.83
CA ARG A 23 -0.74 11.66 -3.07
C ARG A 23 -1.76 10.58 -3.41
N ARG A 24 -1.79 10.17 -4.66
CA ARG A 24 -2.74 9.14 -5.10
C ARG A 24 -2.14 7.75 -4.93
N ILE A 25 -3.04 6.78 -4.73
CA ILE A 25 -2.60 5.38 -4.66
C ILE A 25 -1.88 4.98 -5.93
N SER A 26 -2.36 5.45 -7.09
CA SER A 26 -1.72 5.11 -8.36
C SER A 26 -0.25 5.55 -8.40
N ASP A 27 0.07 6.66 -7.76
CA ASP A 27 1.46 7.12 -7.71
C ASP A 27 2.31 6.20 -6.85
N LEU A 28 1.74 5.73 -5.74
CA LEU A 28 2.46 4.84 -4.84
C LEU A 28 2.71 3.49 -5.50
N MET A 29 1.73 3.00 -6.26
CA MET A 29 1.82 1.68 -6.87
C MET A 29 2.58 1.68 -8.18
N ASP A 30 2.95 2.85 -8.69
CA ASP A 30 3.64 2.97 -9.97
C ASP A 30 4.97 2.20 -9.91
N GLY A 31 5.15 1.30 -10.86
CA GLY A 31 6.36 0.50 -10.91
C GLY A 31 6.39 -0.69 -9.97
N CYS A 32 5.35 -0.90 -9.18
CA CYS A 32 5.27 -2.05 -8.29
C CYS A 32 4.52 -3.18 -8.97
N ASN A 33 5.08 -4.37 -8.95
CA ASN A 33 4.47 -5.56 -9.52
C ASN A 33 4.24 -6.58 -8.41
N GLY A 34 3.27 -7.48 -8.64
CA GLY A 34 3.00 -8.53 -7.68
C GLY A 34 2.29 -8.05 -6.44
N ILE A 35 1.45 -7.02 -6.59
CA ILE A 35 0.77 -6.43 -5.46
C ILE A 35 -0.61 -5.93 -5.88
N ILE A 36 -1.58 -6.16 -5.02
CA ILE A 36 -2.96 -5.70 -5.22
C ILE A 36 -3.40 -5.01 -3.94
N VAL A 37 -3.94 -3.80 -4.08
CA VAL A 37 -4.46 -3.07 -2.93
C VAL A 37 -5.83 -3.62 -2.60
N ALA A 38 -5.98 -4.12 -1.38
CA ALA A 38 -7.23 -4.75 -0.96
C ALA A 38 -8.15 -3.78 -0.23
N ALA A 39 -7.59 -2.89 0.59
CA ALA A 39 -8.42 -1.99 1.38
C ALA A 39 -7.60 -0.80 1.86
N LEU A 40 -8.30 0.28 2.16
CA LEU A 40 -7.71 1.45 2.80
C LEU A 40 -8.53 1.73 4.05
N THR A 41 -7.87 1.76 5.20
CA THR A 41 -8.55 2.02 6.46
C THR A 41 -8.19 3.42 6.94
N ARG A 42 -9.21 4.20 7.23
CA ARG A 42 -9.06 5.57 7.68
C ARG A 42 -10.05 5.82 8.79
N GLY A 43 -9.55 6.25 9.94
CA GLY A 43 -10.41 6.52 11.08
C GLY A 43 -11.21 5.31 11.53
N GLY A 44 -10.60 4.12 11.44
CA GLY A 44 -11.25 2.90 11.85
C GLY A 44 -12.24 2.33 10.84
N ARG A 45 -12.37 2.95 9.68
CA ARG A 45 -13.30 2.50 8.64
C ARG A 45 -12.52 2.07 7.40
N ALA A 46 -12.83 0.88 6.92
CA ALA A 46 -12.17 0.34 5.73
C ALA A 46 -13.04 0.62 4.51
N GLU A 47 -12.39 0.93 3.39
CA GLU A 47 -13.09 1.15 2.13
C GLU A 47 -12.27 0.55 1.00
N MET A 48 -12.93 0.35 -0.13
CA MET A 48 -12.25 -0.16 -1.31
C MET A 48 -11.67 1.03 -2.08
N PRO A 49 -10.36 1.10 -2.20
CA PRO A 49 -9.76 2.24 -2.88
C PRO A 49 -9.78 2.06 -4.39
N SER A 50 -9.61 3.18 -5.08
CA SER A 50 -9.44 3.19 -6.52
C SER A 50 -8.09 3.81 -6.83
N PRO A 51 -7.63 3.74 -8.10
CA PRO A 51 -6.33 4.34 -8.44
C PRO A 51 -6.23 5.82 -8.10
N GLY A 52 -7.34 6.55 -8.17
CA GLY A 52 -7.33 7.98 -7.88
C GLY A 52 -7.55 8.34 -6.42
N THR A 53 -7.68 7.34 -5.55
CA THR A 53 -7.89 7.62 -4.13
C THR A 53 -6.69 8.36 -3.54
N ILE A 54 -6.97 9.42 -2.80
CA ILE A 54 -5.94 10.24 -2.17
C ILE A 54 -5.57 9.64 -0.82
N LEU A 55 -4.29 9.45 -0.61
CA LEU A 55 -3.75 8.92 0.64
C LEU A 55 -3.65 10.04 1.67
N LYS A 56 -3.75 9.66 2.95
CA LYS A 56 -3.57 10.60 4.04
C LYS A 56 -2.66 9.97 5.09
N ASN A 57 -1.91 10.82 5.75
CA ASN A 57 -1.03 10.40 6.83
C ASN A 57 -1.83 9.61 7.87
N GLY A 58 -1.33 8.45 8.24
CA GLY A 58 -1.99 7.62 9.23
C GLY A 58 -2.97 6.61 8.67
N ASP A 59 -3.26 6.67 7.36
CA ASP A 59 -4.06 5.63 6.73
C ASP A 59 -3.34 4.29 6.84
N VAL A 60 -4.12 3.22 6.87
CA VAL A 60 -3.57 1.86 6.83
C VAL A 60 -3.95 1.25 5.49
N LEU A 61 -2.95 0.89 4.73
CA LEU A 61 -3.14 0.28 3.42
C LEU A 61 -2.96 -1.22 3.56
N THR A 62 -3.98 -1.98 3.18
CA THR A 62 -3.93 -3.44 3.21
C THR A 62 -3.70 -3.92 1.79
N VAL A 63 -2.66 -4.69 1.60
CA VAL A 63 -2.29 -5.18 0.27
C VAL A 63 -2.11 -6.68 0.28
N SER A 64 -2.38 -7.30 -0.87
CA SER A 64 -2.07 -8.70 -1.12
C SER A 64 -0.87 -8.69 -2.05
N ALA A 65 0.23 -9.31 -1.64
CA ALA A 65 1.47 -9.12 -2.38
C ALA A 65 2.42 -10.30 -2.22
N THR A 66 3.28 -10.44 -3.23
CA THR A 66 4.45 -11.30 -3.11
C THR A 66 5.50 -10.57 -2.28
N LEU A 67 6.51 -11.30 -1.85
CA LEU A 67 7.60 -10.67 -1.09
C LEU A 67 8.27 -9.57 -1.91
N GLU A 68 8.47 -9.82 -3.20
CA GLU A 68 9.07 -8.81 -4.07
C GLU A 68 8.19 -7.57 -4.17
N GLY A 69 6.87 -7.80 -4.30
CA GLY A 69 5.94 -6.69 -4.40
C GLY A 69 5.91 -5.83 -3.15
N VAL A 70 5.87 -6.46 -1.99
CA VAL A 70 5.81 -5.70 -0.74
C VAL A 70 7.12 -4.99 -0.46
N THR A 71 8.25 -5.58 -0.87
CA THR A 71 9.55 -4.94 -0.68
C THR A 71 9.63 -3.66 -1.52
N ALA A 72 9.15 -3.73 -2.77
CA ALA A 72 9.14 -2.56 -3.64
C ALA A 72 8.24 -1.47 -3.07
N LEU A 73 7.08 -1.86 -2.55
CA LEU A 73 6.15 -0.89 -1.99
C LEU A 73 6.74 -0.22 -0.75
N ARG A 74 7.39 -0.99 0.12
CA ARG A 74 8.03 -0.41 1.29
C ARG A 74 9.12 0.57 0.90
N GLY A 75 9.87 0.26 -0.16
CA GLY A 75 10.86 1.18 -0.67
C GLY A 75 10.25 2.50 -1.09
N HIS A 76 9.14 2.44 -1.83
CA HIS A 76 8.44 3.65 -2.25
C HIS A 76 7.97 4.47 -1.05
N LEU A 77 7.43 3.79 -0.03
CA LEU A 77 6.93 4.49 1.14
C LEU A 77 8.05 5.21 1.88
N GLN A 78 9.22 4.60 1.94
CA GLN A 78 10.35 5.20 2.64
C GLN A 78 10.95 6.36 1.86
N GLU A 79 11.06 6.20 0.54
CA GLU A 79 11.63 7.25 -0.31
C GLU A 79 10.68 8.44 -0.39
N GLY A 80 9.38 8.15 -0.34
CA GLY A 80 8.39 9.17 -0.47
C GLY A 80 8.50 9.83 -1.81
N MET A 81 8.36 11.15 -1.80
CA MET A 81 8.49 11.95 -3.00
C MET A 81 9.72 12.81 -2.88
N GLU A 82 10.82 12.19 -3.12
CA GLU A 82 12.04 12.96 -3.25
C GLU A 82 11.84 13.85 -4.45
N ALA A 83 11.70 15.06 -4.16
CA ALA A 83 11.42 16.04 -5.21
C ALA A 83 12.51 16.03 -6.25
#